data_4ecf92c90234587b27333083afa0171b
#
_entry.id   4ecf92c90234587b27333083afa0171b
#
_cell.length_a   1.000
_cell.length_b   1.000
_cell.length_c   1.000
_cell.angle_alpha   90.00
_cell.angle_beta   90.00
_cell.angle_gamma   90.00
#
_symmetry.space_group_name_H-M   'P 1'
#
loop_
_entity.id
_entity.type
_entity.pdbx_description
1 polymer ?
#
loop_
_entity_poly.entity_id
_entity_poly.type
_entity_poly.pdbx_seq_one_letter_code
_entity_poly.pdbx_strand_id
1 'polypeptide(L)'
;VAVNLLAMHPQSAGTTKIVKEYDPPIVPLRHLTSGSFVFLSGVTSEVGTLADQVADILPRIEGSLVDAGASWAQVAHVSFHLHTSCKVADLRALFQDAVSARVPSVEYAFVEGYSLPGKLIEIEVTANKG
;
A
#
# COMPACT_ATOMS: atom_id res chain seq x y z
N VAL A 1 8.69 12.59 2.91
CA VAL A 1 7.59 11.68 3.13
C VAL A 1 6.68 11.65 1.92
N ALA A 2 6.34 10.46 1.49
CA ALA A 2 5.59 10.23 0.25
C ALA A 2 4.19 10.88 0.23
N VAL A 3 3.65 11.22 1.39
CA VAL A 3 2.33 11.82 1.49
C VAL A 3 2.15 13.03 0.58
N ASN A 4 3.20 13.82 0.42
CA ASN A 4 3.13 15.01 -0.41
C ASN A 4 2.87 14.70 -1.88
N LEU A 5 3.26 13.51 -2.34
CA LEU A 5 3.03 13.10 -3.71
C LEU A 5 1.57 12.81 -3.99
N LEU A 6 0.81 12.53 -2.95
CA LEU A 6 -0.62 12.25 -3.05
C LEU A 6 -1.48 13.47 -2.76
N ALA A 7 -0.86 14.60 -2.42
CA ALA A 7 -1.60 15.82 -2.15
C ALA A 7 -2.15 16.38 -3.46
N MET A 8 -3.45 16.41 -3.57
CA MET A 8 -4.14 16.91 -4.74
C MET A 8 -4.57 18.35 -4.50
N HIS A 9 -4.64 19.13 -5.56
CA HIS A 9 -5.22 20.45 -5.45
C HIS A 9 -6.68 20.35 -5.02
N PRO A 10 -7.12 21.17 -4.07
CA PRO A 10 -8.52 21.12 -3.64
C PRO A 10 -9.52 21.33 -4.77
N GLN A 11 -9.08 21.98 -5.84
CA GLN A 11 -9.93 22.26 -7.00
C GLN A 11 -9.95 21.13 -8.02
N SER A 12 -9.19 20.05 -7.81
CA SER A 12 -9.17 18.94 -8.75
C SER A 12 -10.53 18.26 -8.78
N ALA A 13 -11.16 18.26 -9.96
CA ALA A 13 -12.45 17.61 -10.14
C ALA A 13 -12.32 16.11 -9.94
N GLY A 14 -13.30 15.51 -9.27
CA GLY A 14 -13.34 14.08 -9.04
C GLY A 14 -12.42 13.60 -7.92
N THR A 15 -11.76 14.49 -7.21
CA THR A 15 -10.90 14.10 -6.09
C THR A 15 -11.76 13.88 -4.85
N THR A 16 -11.58 12.70 -4.25
CA THR A 16 -12.26 12.33 -3.01
C THR A 16 -11.24 11.70 -2.07
N LYS A 17 -11.17 12.24 -0.86
CA LYS A 17 -10.30 11.70 0.18
C LYS A 17 -11.15 10.94 1.17
N ILE A 18 -10.85 9.66 1.33
CA ILE A 18 -11.56 8.78 2.26
C ILE A 18 -10.59 8.28 3.31
N VAL A 19 -10.99 8.41 4.57
CA VAL A 19 -10.23 7.91 5.71
C VAL A 19 -11.05 6.81 6.37
N LYS A 20 -10.47 5.64 6.47
CA LYS A 20 -11.06 4.49 7.13
C LYS A 20 -10.49 4.36 8.54
N GLU A 21 -11.35 4.15 9.50
CA GLU A 21 -10.96 3.85 10.87
C GLU A 21 -11.51 2.49 11.25
N TYR A 22 -10.73 1.75 12.02
CA TYR A 22 -11.10 0.43 12.48
C TYR A 22 -11.45 0.46 13.97
N ASP A 23 -12.33 -0.44 14.38
CA ASP A 23 -12.72 -0.58 15.78
C ASP A 23 -12.28 -1.96 16.27
N PRO A 24 -11.29 -2.08 17.18
CA PRO A 24 -10.54 -0.94 17.71
C PRO A 24 -9.68 -0.26 16.66
N PRO A 25 -9.43 1.04 16.77
CA PRO A 25 -8.60 1.74 15.81
C PRO A 25 -7.17 1.18 15.84
N ILE A 26 -6.68 0.73 14.70
CA ILE A 26 -5.31 0.22 14.58
C ILE A 26 -4.47 1.23 13.83
N VAL A 27 -4.68 1.31 12.53
CA VAL A 27 -4.03 2.28 11.66
C VAL A 27 -5.08 2.75 10.67
N PRO A 28 -5.36 4.04 10.59
CA PRO A 28 -6.31 4.52 9.59
C PRO A 28 -5.74 4.29 8.20
N LEU A 29 -6.49 3.59 7.37
CA LEU A 29 -6.17 3.44 5.97
C LEU A 29 -6.74 4.64 5.24
N ARG A 30 -5.91 5.25 4.42
CA ARG A 30 -6.31 6.38 3.62
C ARG A 30 -6.23 6.01 2.16
N HIS A 31 -7.24 6.38 1.42
CA HIS A 31 -7.14 6.37 -0.01
C HIS A 31 -7.70 7.66 -0.59
N LEU A 32 -7.12 8.05 -1.71
CA LEU A 32 -7.48 9.24 -2.44
C LEU A 32 -7.90 8.80 -3.83
N THR A 33 -9.07 9.23 -4.28
CA THR A 33 -9.48 8.99 -5.66
C THR A 33 -9.43 10.28 -6.45
N SER A 34 -8.94 10.18 -7.68
CA SER A 34 -8.90 11.30 -8.61
C SER A 34 -9.16 10.76 -10.01
N GLY A 35 -10.34 11.04 -10.54
CA GLY A 35 -10.77 10.43 -11.79
C GLY A 35 -10.82 8.92 -11.66
N SER A 36 -10.10 8.21 -12.53
CA SER A 36 -10.00 6.75 -12.50
C SER A 36 -8.92 6.21 -11.56
N PHE A 37 -8.09 7.08 -10.99
CA PHE A 37 -6.98 6.66 -10.14
C PHE A 37 -7.38 6.54 -8.68
N VAL A 38 -6.81 5.52 -8.03
CA VAL A 38 -6.93 5.30 -6.58
C VAL A 38 -5.52 5.24 -6.01
N PHE A 39 -5.23 6.10 -5.04
CA PHE A 39 -3.94 6.16 -4.37
C PHE A 39 -4.11 5.71 -2.93
N LEU A 40 -3.41 4.66 -2.55
CA LEU A 40 -3.40 4.16 -1.18
C LEU A 40 -2.12 4.62 -0.49
N SER A 41 -2.28 5.23 0.68
CA SER A 41 -1.13 5.60 1.52
C SER A 41 -0.39 4.35 1.97
N GLY A 42 0.85 4.52 2.38
CA GLY A 42 1.67 3.43 2.87
C GLY A 42 1.04 2.67 4.03
N VAL A 43 1.04 1.35 3.94
CA VAL A 43 0.52 0.46 4.96
C VAL A 43 1.68 -0.33 5.55
N THR A 44 1.75 -0.37 6.88
CA THR A 44 2.77 -1.09 7.62
C THR A 44 2.14 -2.06 8.60
N SER A 45 2.95 -2.94 9.17
CA SER A 45 2.53 -3.88 10.20
C SER A 45 3.66 -4.04 11.22
N GLU A 46 3.32 -4.43 12.44
CA GLU A 46 4.28 -4.68 13.51
C GLU A 46 4.37 -6.16 13.88
N VAL A 47 3.64 -7.01 13.17
CA VAL A 47 3.61 -8.44 13.53
C VAL A 47 4.83 -9.17 12.97
N GLY A 48 5.42 -10.00 13.80
CA GLY A 48 6.38 -11.05 13.46
C GLY A 48 7.44 -10.75 12.41
N THR A 49 7.56 -11.69 11.49
CA THR A 49 8.56 -11.67 10.40
C THR A 49 8.07 -10.88 9.19
N LEU A 50 8.93 -10.73 8.19
CA LEU A 50 8.52 -10.12 6.92
C LEU A 50 7.33 -10.85 6.31
N ALA A 51 7.33 -12.19 6.33
CA ALA A 51 6.21 -12.98 5.80
C ALA A 51 4.91 -12.68 6.56
N ASP A 52 4.99 -12.56 7.88
CA ASP A 52 3.84 -12.24 8.71
C ASP A 52 3.31 -10.85 8.41
N GLN A 53 4.21 -9.90 8.23
CA GLN A 53 3.82 -8.52 7.92
C GLN A 53 3.16 -8.40 6.55
N VAL A 54 3.71 -9.05 5.54
CA VAL A 54 3.11 -9.08 4.20
C VAL A 54 1.72 -9.71 4.26
N ALA A 55 1.58 -10.82 4.99
CA ALA A 55 0.29 -11.51 5.15
C ALA A 55 -0.75 -10.65 5.89
N ASP A 56 -0.30 -9.75 6.76
CA ASP A 56 -1.19 -8.81 7.45
C ASP A 56 -1.56 -7.61 6.58
N ILE A 57 -0.59 -7.09 5.82
CA ILE A 57 -0.78 -5.86 5.03
C ILE A 57 -1.65 -6.09 3.80
N LEU A 58 -1.38 -7.14 3.03
CA LEU A 58 -2.03 -7.33 1.73
C LEU A 58 -3.56 -7.44 1.81
N PRO A 59 -4.15 -8.17 2.77
CA PRO A 59 -5.61 -8.18 2.90
C PRO A 59 -6.20 -6.80 3.23
N ARG A 60 -5.48 -5.99 3.99
CA ARG A 60 -5.93 -4.63 4.31
C ARG A 60 -5.92 -3.74 3.08
N ILE A 61 -4.89 -3.88 2.24
CA ILE A 61 -4.83 -3.17 0.96
C ILE A 61 -5.98 -3.62 0.06
N GLU A 62 -6.22 -4.92 -0.03
CA GLU A 62 -7.33 -5.45 -0.82
C GLU A 62 -8.67 -4.87 -0.37
N GLY A 63 -8.90 -4.82 0.93
CA GLY A 63 -10.11 -4.21 1.49
C GLY A 63 -10.27 -2.75 1.08
N SER A 64 -9.19 -1.99 1.10
CA SER A 64 -9.21 -0.59 0.67
C SER A 64 -9.46 -0.45 -0.83
N LEU A 65 -8.88 -1.33 -1.64
CA LEU A 65 -9.15 -1.36 -3.07
C LEU A 65 -10.64 -1.62 -3.35
N VAL A 66 -11.21 -2.61 -2.69
CA VAL A 66 -12.63 -2.95 -2.84
C VAL A 66 -13.51 -1.76 -2.43
N ASP A 67 -13.20 -1.12 -1.31
CA ASP A 67 -13.94 0.06 -0.86
C ASP A 67 -13.87 1.20 -1.87
N ALA A 68 -12.79 1.32 -2.59
CA ALA A 68 -12.61 2.34 -3.63
C ALA A 68 -13.16 1.91 -4.99
N GLY A 69 -13.74 0.70 -5.09
CA GLY A 69 -14.28 0.18 -6.34
C GLY A 69 -13.22 -0.39 -7.27
N ALA A 70 -12.09 -0.81 -6.73
CA ALA A 70 -10.96 -1.34 -7.51
C ALA A 70 -10.60 -2.75 -7.06
N SER A 71 -9.63 -3.35 -7.76
CA SER A 71 -9.10 -4.67 -7.43
C SER A 71 -7.61 -4.73 -7.77
N TRP A 72 -6.95 -5.78 -7.34
CA TRP A 72 -5.54 -5.99 -7.68
C TRP A 72 -5.29 -6.01 -9.21
N ALA A 73 -6.25 -6.50 -9.98
CA ALA A 73 -6.13 -6.52 -11.43
C ALA A 73 -6.00 -5.11 -12.05
N GLN A 74 -6.44 -4.09 -11.32
CA GLN A 74 -6.40 -2.70 -11.75
C GLN A 74 -5.23 -1.93 -11.15
N VAL A 75 -4.42 -2.58 -10.31
CA VAL A 75 -3.23 -1.94 -9.73
C VAL A 75 -2.21 -1.69 -10.82
N ALA A 76 -1.82 -0.42 -10.97
CA ALA A 76 -0.86 0.01 -11.97
C ALA A 76 0.55 0.08 -11.41
N HIS A 77 0.70 0.37 -10.13
CA HIS A 77 2.00 0.56 -9.50
C HIS A 77 1.97 0.17 -8.03
N VAL A 78 3.04 -0.46 -7.57
CA VAL A 78 3.28 -0.77 -6.16
C VAL A 78 4.66 -0.29 -5.79
N SER A 79 4.77 0.46 -4.70
CA SER A 79 6.04 0.84 -4.12
C SER A 79 6.25 0.10 -2.81
N PHE A 80 7.37 -0.58 -2.70
CA PHE A 80 7.79 -1.26 -1.48
C PHE A 80 8.94 -0.48 -0.83
N HIS A 81 8.78 -0.16 0.45
CA HIS A 81 9.84 0.39 1.27
C HIS A 81 10.27 -0.69 2.24
N LEU A 82 11.42 -1.30 1.99
CA LEU A 82 11.87 -2.51 2.66
C LEU A 82 13.01 -2.20 3.62
N HIS A 83 12.93 -2.73 4.83
CA HIS A 83 14.02 -2.58 5.78
C HIS A 83 15.28 -3.25 5.24
N THR A 84 16.44 -2.61 5.48
CA THR A 84 17.73 -3.10 4.96
C THR A 84 18.11 -4.50 5.42
N SER A 85 17.52 -4.99 6.50
CA SER A 85 17.73 -6.36 6.98
C SER A 85 17.03 -7.42 6.13
N CYS A 86 16.15 -7.01 5.23
CA CYS A 86 15.36 -7.93 4.41
C CYS A 86 15.88 -7.98 2.98
N LYS A 87 15.48 -9.02 2.25
CA LYS A 87 15.91 -9.24 0.85
C LYS A 87 14.74 -9.03 -0.09
N VAL A 88 15.00 -8.35 -1.21
CA VAL A 88 13.99 -8.14 -2.26
C VAL A 88 13.46 -9.47 -2.80
N ALA A 89 14.32 -10.48 -2.96
CA ALA A 89 13.90 -11.78 -3.46
C ALA A 89 12.84 -12.42 -2.58
N ASP A 90 12.98 -12.32 -1.25
CA ASP A 90 12.01 -12.85 -0.31
C ASP A 90 10.68 -12.10 -0.41
N LEU A 91 10.73 -10.77 -0.46
CA LEU A 91 9.53 -9.96 -0.63
C LEU A 91 8.82 -10.27 -1.93
N ARG A 92 9.57 -10.38 -3.02
CA ARG A 92 9.00 -10.67 -4.34
C ARG A 92 8.24 -12.00 -4.34
N ALA A 93 8.83 -13.03 -3.75
CA ALA A 93 8.17 -14.33 -3.65
C ALA A 93 6.89 -14.27 -2.84
N LEU A 94 6.93 -13.60 -1.69
CA LEU A 94 5.75 -13.43 -0.83
C LEU A 94 4.63 -12.68 -1.55
N PHE A 95 4.97 -11.62 -2.27
CA PHE A 95 3.99 -10.84 -3.00
C PHE A 95 3.38 -11.63 -4.15
N GLN A 96 4.21 -12.33 -4.93
CA GLN A 96 3.74 -13.13 -6.06
C GLN A 96 2.84 -14.29 -5.62
N ASP A 97 3.13 -14.89 -4.46
CA ASP A 97 2.29 -15.96 -3.91
C ASP A 97 0.92 -15.45 -3.46
N ALA A 98 0.86 -14.22 -2.95
CA ALA A 98 -0.36 -13.65 -2.39
C ALA A 98 -1.21 -12.93 -3.43
N VAL A 99 -0.58 -12.33 -4.45
CA VAL A 99 -1.26 -11.52 -5.47
C VAL A 99 -1.03 -12.17 -6.82
N SER A 100 -2.07 -12.78 -7.36
CA SER A 100 -2.01 -13.45 -8.67
C SER A 100 -2.02 -12.48 -9.85
N ALA A 101 -2.55 -11.27 -9.64
CA ALA A 101 -2.59 -10.27 -10.69
C ALA A 101 -1.20 -9.75 -11.02
N ARG A 102 -0.96 -9.47 -12.31
CA ARG A 102 0.30 -8.89 -12.74
C ARG A 102 0.26 -7.38 -12.52
N VAL A 103 1.23 -6.86 -11.77
CA VAL A 103 1.39 -5.43 -11.56
C VAL A 103 2.41 -4.90 -12.55
N PRO A 104 2.03 -3.95 -13.43
CA PRO A 104 2.94 -3.48 -14.50
C PRO A 104 4.17 -2.74 -13.99
N SER A 105 4.06 -2.05 -12.88
CA SER A 105 5.16 -1.24 -12.35
C SER A 105 5.35 -1.52 -10.87
N VAL A 106 6.56 -1.91 -10.50
CA VAL A 106 6.92 -2.22 -9.11
C VAL A 106 8.24 -1.51 -8.80
N GLU A 107 8.27 -0.85 -7.66
CA GLU A 107 9.44 -0.13 -7.20
C GLU A 107 9.87 -0.64 -5.82
N TYR A 108 11.17 -0.77 -5.62
CA TYR A 108 11.74 -1.19 -4.34
C TYR A 108 12.69 -0.10 -3.84
N ALA A 109 12.49 0.33 -2.61
CA ALA A 109 13.39 1.23 -1.92
C ALA A 109 13.75 0.65 -0.56
N PHE A 110 14.97 0.88 -0.11
CA PHE A 110 15.41 0.40 1.19
C PHE A 110 15.36 1.53 2.20
N VAL A 111 14.97 1.17 3.43
CA VAL A 111 14.97 2.09 4.57
C VAL A 111 15.74 1.46 5.72
N GLU A 112 16.45 2.30 6.48
CA GLU A 112 17.25 1.82 7.61
C GLU A 112 16.40 1.59 8.86
N GLY A 113 15.22 2.19 8.94
CA GLY A 113 14.33 2.00 10.05
C GLY A 113 13.01 2.73 9.87
N TYR A 114 12.09 2.42 10.75
CA TYR A 114 10.78 3.03 10.81
C TYR A 114 10.60 3.71 12.16
N SER A 115 9.56 4.56 12.28
CA SER A 115 9.27 5.27 13.51
C SER A 115 8.97 4.32 14.68
N LEU A 116 8.42 3.14 14.39
CA LEU A 116 8.15 2.11 15.39
C LEU A 116 9.04 0.90 15.14
N PRO A 117 9.61 0.31 16.21
CA PRO A 117 10.44 -0.89 16.08
C PRO A 117 9.63 -2.07 15.53
N GLY A 118 10.29 -2.95 14.83
CA GLY A 118 9.69 -4.18 14.33
C GLY A 118 9.06 -4.09 12.96
N LYS A 119 8.83 -2.90 12.44
CA LYS A 119 8.33 -2.73 11.08
C LYS A 119 9.43 -3.02 10.07
N LEU A 120 9.13 -3.89 9.11
CA LEU A 120 10.10 -4.33 8.09
C LEU A 120 9.70 -3.89 6.69
N ILE A 121 8.45 -3.53 6.46
CA ILE A 121 7.93 -3.22 5.13
C ILE A 121 6.82 -2.18 5.20
N GLU A 122 6.81 -1.30 4.21
CA GLU A 122 5.70 -0.42 3.92
C GLU A 122 5.30 -0.59 2.47
N ILE A 123 4.02 -0.68 2.19
CA ILE A 123 3.50 -0.91 0.84
C ILE A 123 2.57 0.23 0.45
N GLU A 124 2.85 0.87 -0.68
CA GLU A 124 2.00 1.89 -1.28
C GLU A 124 1.49 1.37 -2.61
N VAL A 125 0.23 1.62 -2.91
CA VAL A 125 -0.42 1.10 -4.10
C VAL A 125 -1.15 2.20 -4.86
N THR A 126 -1.02 2.17 -6.17
CA THR A 126 -1.80 3.01 -7.08
C THR A 126 -2.56 2.11 -8.04
N ALA A 127 -3.87 2.30 -8.13
CA ALA A 127 -4.72 1.58 -9.06
C ALA A 127 -5.34 2.55 -10.08
N ASN A 128 -5.65 2.02 -11.25
CA ASN A 128 -6.35 2.75 -12.30
C ASN A 128 -7.59 1.94 -12.68
N LYS A 129 -8.75 2.49 -12.41
CA LYS A 129 -10.02 1.81 -12.68
C LYS A 129 -10.47 1.88 -14.14
N GLY A 130 -9.72 2.56 -14.95
CA GLY A 130 -9.99 2.67 -16.38
C GLY A 130 -10.25 4.10 -16.81
#